data_0e351a92ba348e64904ae454d0c6dec0
#
_entry.id   0e351a92ba348e64904ae454d0c6dec0
#
_cell.length_a   1.000
_cell.length_b   1.000
_cell.length_c   1.000
_cell.angle_alpha   90.00
_cell.angle_beta   90.00
_cell.angle_gamma   90.00
#
_symmetry.space_group_name_H-M   'P 1'
#
loop_
_entity.id
_entity.type
_entity.pdbx_description
1 polymer ?
#
loop_
_entity_poly.entity_id
_entity_poly.type
_entity_poly.pdbx_seq_one_letter_code
_entity_poly.pdbx_strand_id
1 'polypeptide(L)'
;SPLVDIVIDATGSPSAGIAHVLACCAHRKHIVMVNVEADALAGPLLARKAEQAGIVYSLAYGDQPALICEQVDWARAAGFEVVAAGKGTKYLPGYHQSTPDTVWGHYGFTPEMVAQGDFNAQMFNSFLDGTKSAIEMAAVANATGLTPASSGLLFPACGVDDLARLLKPCAEGGQLDHAGQVEVISSVERDGRPVFRDLRWGVYVAFRAAGNADRAYVERCFKEYGIVTDPSGRYAAMYKPSHLIGLELGISVASVGLRREATGAATGWRGDVVATAKRDLEAGETLDGEGGYTVYGKLMPAAESLAAGGLPI
;
A
#
# COMPACT_ATOMS: atom_id res chain seq x y z
N SER A 1 -8.82 -16.55 25.58
CA SER A 1 -8.00 -17.47 26.36
C SER A 1 -6.95 -16.72 27.17
N PRO A 2 -6.68 -17.07 28.43
CA PRO A 2 -5.60 -16.45 29.21
C PRO A 2 -4.19 -16.78 28.66
N LEU A 3 -4.08 -17.78 27.81
CA LEU A 3 -2.81 -18.23 27.22
C LEU A 3 -2.45 -17.50 25.90
N VAL A 4 -3.31 -16.59 25.42
CA VAL A 4 -3.09 -15.84 24.18
C VAL A 4 -2.80 -14.40 24.55
N ASP A 5 -1.66 -13.87 24.12
CA ASP A 5 -1.28 -12.46 24.31
C ASP A 5 -1.42 -11.65 23.02
N ILE A 6 -1.19 -12.28 21.88
CA ILE A 6 -1.23 -11.64 20.55
C ILE A 6 -2.16 -12.44 19.65
N VAL A 7 -3.04 -11.74 18.96
CA VAL A 7 -3.93 -12.28 17.93
C VAL A 7 -3.39 -11.82 16.56
N ILE A 8 -3.47 -12.68 15.56
CA ILE A 8 -3.18 -12.37 14.18
C ILE A 8 -4.49 -12.47 13.40
N ASP A 9 -4.89 -11.40 12.73
CA ASP A 9 -6.02 -11.44 11.80
C ASP A 9 -5.52 -11.56 10.36
N ALA A 10 -5.85 -12.67 9.72
CA ALA A 10 -5.53 -12.98 8.33
C ALA A 10 -6.78 -13.43 7.56
N THR A 11 -7.95 -12.86 7.90
CA THR A 11 -9.23 -13.28 7.31
C THR A 11 -9.52 -12.62 5.96
N GLY A 12 -8.92 -11.46 5.66
CA GLY A 12 -9.24 -10.66 4.46
C GLY A 12 -10.67 -10.12 4.43
N SER A 13 -11.42 -10.25 5.54
CA SER A 13 -12.78 -9.73 5.66
C SER A 13 -12.80 -8.47 6.53
N PRO A 14 -13.19 -7.30 5.99
CA PRO A 14 -13.24 -6.07 6.77
C PRO A 14 -14.11 -6.19 8.04
N SER A 15 -15.29 -6.78 7.92
CA SER A 15 -16.22 -6.95 9.03
C SER A 15 -15.66 -7.89 10.12
N ALA A 16 -15.02 -8.99 9.73
CA ALA A 16 -14.37 -9.90 10.68
C ALA A 16 -13.19 -9.21 11.38
N GLY A 17 -12.33 -8.50 10.63
CA GLY A 17 -11.21 -7.77 11.17
C GLY A 17 -11.62 -6.72 12.21
N ILE A 18 -12.63 -5.92 11.89
CA ILE A 18 -13.20 -4.95 12.85
C ILE A 18 -13.69 -5.66 14.13
N ALA A 19 -14.45 -6.74 14.00
CA ALA A 19 -14.96 -7.50 15.14
C ALA A 19 -13.80 -8.08 16.00
N HIS A 20 -12.75 -8.62 15.35
CA HIS A 20 -11.58 -9.16 16.04
C HIS A 20 -10.82 -8.08 16.81
N VAL A 21 -10.60 -6.91 16.22
CA VAL A 21 -9.95 -5.79 16.94
C VAL A 21 -10.76 -5.36 18.14
N LEU A 22 -12.08 -5.19 18.00
CA LEU A 22 -12.95 -4.83 19.13
C LEU A 22 -12.93 -5.88 20.24
N ALA A 23 -12.93 -7.16 19.88
CA ALA A 23 -12.77 -8.26 20.84
C ALA A 23 -11.39 -8.22 21.54
N CYS A 24 -10.32 -7.94 20.79
CA CYS A 24 -8.98 -7.78 21.34
C CYS A 24 -8.92 -6.61 22.33
N CYS A 25 -9.54 -5.48 22.02
CA CYS A 25 -9.67 -4.35 22.97
C CYS A 25 -10.38 -4.77 24.27
N ALA A 26 -11.53 -5.45 24.16
CA ALA A 26 -12.31 -5.91 25.31
C ALA A 26 -11.54 -6.90 26.19
N HIS A 27 -10.69 -7.73 25.59
CA HIS A 27 -9.92 -8.76 26.29
C HIS A 27 -8.46 -8.39 26.54
N ARG A 28 -8.04 -7.14 26.22
CA ARG A 28 -6.67 -6.64 26.38
C ARG A 28 -5.61 -7.53 25.72
N LYS A 29 -5.88 -7.95 24.47
CA LYS A 29 -4.97 -8.72 23.63
C LYS A 29 -4.40 -7.83 22.53
N HIS A 30 -3.10 -7.93 22.25
CA HIS A 30 -2.51 -7.26 21.12
C HIS A 30 -3.00 -7.87 19.81
N ILE A 31 -2.97 -7.09 18.72
CA ILE A 31 -3.41 -7.60 17.42
C ILE A 31 -2.46 -7.17 16.30
N VAL A 32 -2.14 -8.12 15.42
CA VAL A 32 -1.39 -7.93 14.18
C VAL A 32 -2.32 -8.17 13.00
N MET A 33 -2.48 -7.17 12.16
CA MET A 33 -3.42 -7.15 11.04
C MET A 33 -2.71 -7.51 9.73
N VAL A 34 -2.90 -8.73 9.25
CA VAL A 34 -2.65 -9.10 7.85
C VAL A 34 -3.82 -8.64 6.98
N ASN A 35 -4.99 -8.47 7.60
CA ASN A 35 -6.23 -7.99 6.98
C ASN A 35 -6.15 -6.48 6.77
N VAL A 36 -5.48 -6.07 5.69
CA VAL A 36 -5.30 -4.66 5.33
C VAL A 36 -6.61 -4.01 4.86
N GLU A 37 -7.59 -4.80 4.44
CA GLU A 37 -8.93 -4.35 4.05
C GLU A 37 -9.65 -3.70 5.24
N ALA A 38 -9.60 -4.34 6.41
CA ALA A 38 -10.14 -3.78 7.64
C ALA A 38 -9.39 -2.51 8.08
N ASP A 39 -8.05 -2.48 7.89
CA ASP A 39 -7.23 -1.31 8.20
C ASP A 39 -7.55 -0.13 7.28
N ALA A 40 -7.62 -0.34 5.97
CA ALA A 40 -7.97 0.72 5.02
C ALA A 40 -9.36 1.31 5.32
N LEU A 41 -10.34 0.45 5.65
CA LEU A 41 -11.72 0.86 5.94
C LEU A 41 -11.85 1.59 7.29
N ALA A 42 -11.20 1.10 8.35
CA ALA A 42 -11.45 1.56 9.72
C ALA A 42 -10.18 1.74 10.58
N GLY A 43 -8.99 1.54 10.03
CA GLY A 43 -7.73 1.52 10.76
C GLY A 43 -7.50 2.67 11.72
N PRO A 44 -7.70 3.95 11.33
CA PRO A 44 -7.52 5.07 12.26
C PRO A 44 -8.43 5.04 13.49
N LEU A 45 -9.66 4.52 13.34
CA LEU A 45 -10.57 4.32 14.45
C LEU A 45 -10.15 3.13 15.31
N LEU A 46 -9.76 2.03 14.67
CA LEU A 46 -9.36 0.80 15.34
C LEU A 46 -8.06 0.98 16.14
N ALA A 47 -7.06 1.63 15.55
CA ALA A 47 -5.80 1.97 16.21
C ALA A 47 -6.04 2.83 17.47
N ARG A 48 -6.88 3.87 17.36
CA ARG A 48 -7.26 4.71 18.51
C ARG A 48 -7.98 3.91 19.60
N LYS A 49 -8.89 2.99 19.24
CA LYS A 49 -9.56 2.12 20.23
C LYS A 49 -8.58 1.16 20.91
N ALA A 50 -7.63 0.64 20.16
CA ALA A 50 -6.56 -0.21 20.69
C ALA A 50 -5.68 0.55 21.69
N GLU A 51 -5.28 1.78 21.35
CA GLU A 51 -4.54 2.66 22.24
C GLU A 51 -5.31 2.93 23.55
N GLN A 52 -6.61 3.28 23.47
CA GLN A 52 -7.48 3.48 24.63
C GLN A 52 -7.61 2.22 25.49
N ALA A 53 -7.55 1.02 24.90
CA ALA A 53 -7.56 -0.25 25.59
C ALA A 53 -6.19 -0.65 26.16
N GLY A 54 -5.12 0.10 25.85
CA GLY A 54 -3.74 -0.20 26.26
C GLY A 54 -3.14 -1.41 25.55
N ILE A 55 -3.57 -1.69 24.33
CA ILE A 55 -3.05 -2.77 23.48
C ILE A 55 -2.34 -2.20 22.26
N VAL A 56 -1.47 -2.98 21.65
CA VAL A 56 -0.84 -2.67 20.37
C VAL A 56 -1.73 -3.18 19.23
N TYR A 57 -2.04 -2.28 18.30
CA TYR A 57 -2.58 -2.55 16.98
C TYR A 57 -1.45 -2.37 15.96
N SER A 58 -1.14 -3.38 15.17
CA SER A 58 0.00 -3.37 14.26
C SER A 58 -0.39 -3.88 12.87
N LEU A 59 0.09 -3.21 11.83
CA LEU A 59 0.18 -3.79 10.49
C LEU A 59 1.15 -4.98 10.52
N ALA A 60 0.98 -5.91 9.59
CA ALA A 60 1.77 -7.13 9.50
C ALA A 60 3.05 -6.90 8.68
N TYR A 61 4.22 -7.11 9.30
CA TYR A 61 5.50 -7.06 8.58
C TYR A 61 5.60 -8.24 7.60
N GLY A 62 6.15 -7.95 6.42
CA GLY A 62 6.13 -8.86 5.27
C GLY A 62 5.01 -8.52 4.28
N ASP A 63 3.97 -7.80 4.71
CA ASP A 63 3.06 -7.10 3.81
C ASP A 63 3.59 -5.71 3.47
N GLN A 64 3.26 -5.21 2.30
CA GLN A 64 3.82 -3.98 1.77
C GLN A 64 3.58 -2.76 2.67
N PRO A 65 2.40 -2.53 3.27
CA PRO A 65 2.19 -1.37 4.12
C PRO A 65 3.18 -1.24 5.28
N ALA A 66 3.44 -2.33 6.01
CA ALA A 66 4.39 -2.30 7.12
C ALA A 66 5.84 -2.09 6.65
N LEU A 67 6.23 -2.70 5.53
CA LEU A 67 7.56 -2.51 4.93
C LEU A 67 7.78 -1.07 4.46
N ILE A 68 6.74 -0.43 3.94
CA ILE A 68 6.79 0.97 3.51
C ILE A 68 6.86 1.89 4.74
N CYS A 69 6.10 1.61 5.80
CA CYS A 69 6.19 2.34 7.07
C CYS A 69 7.62 2.35 7.60
N GLU A 70 8.29 1.19 7.64
CA GLU A 70 9.69 1.08 8.06
C GLU A 70 10.62 1.98 7.24
N GLN A 71 10.49 1.98 5.90
CA GLN A 71 11.32 2.82 5.03
C GLN A 71 11.04 4.31 5.21
N VAL A 72 9.78 4.69 5.39
CA VAL A 72 9.38 6.08 5.65
C VAL A 72 9.92 6.56 6.99
N ASP A 73 9.81 5.74 8.03
CA ASP A 73 10.31 6.05 9.37
C ASP A 73 11.84 6.16 9.37
N TRP A 74 12.53 5.24 8.67
CA TRP A 74 13.98 5.33 8.47
C TRP A 74 14.36 6.64 7.79
N ALA A 75 13.71 7.02 6.69
CA ALA A 75 14.04 8.24 5.96
C ALA A 75 13.84 9.49 6.83
N ARG A 76 12.74 9.56 7.55
CA ARG A 76 12.43 10.68 8.45
C ARG A 76 13.38 10.74 9.66
N ALA A 77 13.69 9.59 10.28
CA ALA A 77 14.63 9.51 11.39
C ALA A 77 16.05 9.90 10.97
N ALA A 78 16.42 9.63 9.71
CA ALA A 78 17.68 10.09 9.11
C ALA A 78 17.68 11.58 8.72
N GLY A 79 16.57 12.30 8.93
CA GLY A 79 16.45 13.73 8.62
C GLY A 79 16.13 14.02 7.14
N PHE A 80 15.61 13.05 6.41
CA PHE A 80 15.20 13.25 5.02
C PHE A 80 13.71 13.63 4.91
N GLU A 81 13.40 14.41 3.88
CA GLU A 81 12.02 14.68 3.49
C GLU A 81 11.57 13.58 2.53
N VAL A 82 10.53 12.83 2.92
CA VAL A 82 9.92 11.81 2.07
C VAL A 82 9.09 12.47 0.98
N VAL A 83 9.42 12.16 -0.26
CA VAL A 83 8.77 12.71 -1.46
C VAL A 83 7.72 11.75 -2.01
N ALA A 84 8.00 10.46 -1.99
CA ALA A 84 7.06 9.42 -2.33
C ALA A 84 7.37 8.13 -1.56
N ALA A 85 6.35 7.32 -1.34
CA ALA A 85 6.53 5.96 -0.90
C ALA A 85 5.45 5.06 -1.51
N GLY A 86 5.78 3.79 -1.71
CA GLY A 86 4.84 2.85 -2.30
C GLY A 86 5.44 1.52 -2.70
N LYS A 87 4.79 0.88 -3.64
CA LYS A 87 5.11 -0.48 -4.07
C LYS A 87 5.13 -0.64 -5.59
N GLY A 88 5.62 -1.78 -6.05
CA GLY A 88 5.46 -2.21 -7.43
C GLY A 88 4.25 -3.12 -7.64
N THR A 89 3.77 -3.19 -8.87
CA THR A 89 2.74 -4.13 -9.35
C THR A 89 2.87 -4.35 -10.85
N LYS A 90 2.10 -5.27 -11.41
CA LYS A 90 1.86 -5.35 -12.86
C LYS A 90 0.57 -4.61 -13.18
N TYR A 91 0.64 -3.54 -13.97
CA TYR A 91 -0.55 -2.73 -14.27
C TYR A 91 -0.59 -2.27 -15.73
N LEU A 92 -1.79 -2.40 -16.32
CA LEU A 92 -2.18 -1.75 -17.58
C LEU A 92 -3.55 -1.07 -17.40
N PRO A 93 -3.83 0.07 -18.06
CA PRO A 93 -5.08 0.82 -17.85
C PRO A 93 -6.36 0.01 -18.03
N GLY A 94 -6.36 -0.95 -18.98
CA GLY A 94 -7.50 -1.84 -19.20
C GLY A 94 -7.79 -2.84 -18.07
N TYR A 95 -6.88 -2.99 -17.12
CA TYR A 95 -7.05 -3.93 -16.01
C TYR A 95 -8.14 -3.52 -15.02
N HIS A 96 -8.45 -2.22 -14.91
CA HIS A 96 -9.58 -1.77 -14.09
C HIS A 96 -10.91 -2.43 -14.44
N GLN A 97 -11.06 -2.88 -15.71
CA GLN A 97 -12.27 -3.54 -16.19
C GLN A 97 -12.21 -5.07 -16.13
N SER A 98 -11.10 -5.63 -15.61
CA SER A 98 -10.97 -7.09 -15.46
C SER A 98 -11.99 -7.62 -14.43
N THR A 99 -12.36 -8.88 -14.62
CA THR A 99 -13.33 -9.59 -13.78
C THR A 99 -12.76 -10.95 -13.37
N PRO A 100 -13.34 -11.63 -12.38
CA PRO A 100 -12.96 -13.00 -12.05
C PRO A 100 -12.94 -13.97 -13.23
N ASP A 101 -13.74 -13.72 -14.28
CA ASP A 101 -13.76 -14.55 -15.48
C ASP A 101 -12.60 -14.27 -16.44
N THR A 102 -12.08 -13.03 -16.45
CA THR A 102 -11.03 -12.61 -17.39
C THR A 102 -9.63 -12.65 -16.80
N VAL A 103 -9.51 -12.73 -15.49
CA VAL A 103 -8.25 -12.56 -14.73
C VAL A 103 -7.16 -13.54 -15.16
N TRP A 104 -7.53 -14.80 -15.41
CA TRP A 104 -6.55 -15.85 -15.75
C TRP A 104 -5.85 -15.61 -17.07
N GLY A 105 -6.58 -15.08 -18.07
CA GLY A 105 -6.00 -14.67 -19.34
C GLY A 105 -4.93 -13.59 -19.20
N HIS A 106 -5.13 -12.62 -18.29
CA HIS A 106 -4.16 -11.58 -18.02
C HIS A 106 -2.91 -12.08 -17.28
N TYR A 107 -3.05 -13.15 -16.46
CA TYR A 107 -1.93 -13.82 -15.81
C TYR A 107 -1.24 -14.84 -16.72
N GLY A 108 -1.87 -15.26 -17.84
CA GLY A 108 -1.38 -16.30 -18.72
C GLY A 108 -1.53 -17.72 -18.14
N PHE A 109 -2.50 -17.91 -17.22
CA PHE A 109 -2.80 -19.22 -16.65
C PHE A 109 -3.70 -20.00 -17.60
N THR A 110 -3.33 -21.27 -17.84
CA THR A 110 -4.21 -22.18 -18.60
C THR A 110 -5.32 -22.74 -17.73
N PRO A 111 -6.43 -23.22 -18.32
CA PRO A 111 -7.49 -23.88 -17.55
C PRO A 111 -6.98 -25.04 -16.68
N GLU A 112 -5.99 -25.79 -17.16
CA GLU A 112 -5.37 -26.90 -16.42
C GLU A 112 -4.61 -26.41 -15.20
N MET A 113 -3.87 -25.29 -15.31
CA MET A 113 -3.16 -24.67 -14.17
C MET A 113 -4.17 -24.19 -13.12
N VAL A 114 -5.25 -23.57 -13.56
CA VAL A 114 -6.31 -23.09 -12.65
C VAL A 114 -6.99 -24.25 -11.92
N ALA A 115 -7.28 -25.34 -12.63
CA ALA A 115 -7.93 -26.54 -12.06
C ALA A 115 -7.04 -27.29 -11.05
N GLN A 116 -5.70 -27.17 -11.16
CA GLN A 116 -4.74 -27.81 -10.25
C GLN A 116 -4.45 -26.97 -9.00
N GLY A 117 -4.79 -25.68 -9.01
CA GLY A 117 -4.56 -24.75 -7.91
C GLY A 117 -5.83 -24.42 -7.14
N ASP A 118 -5.69 -24.13 -5.87
CA ASP A 118 -6.77 -23.57 -5.05
C ASP A 118 -6.75 -22.03 -5.15
N PHE A 119 -7.02 -21.52 -6.36
CA PHE A 119 -6.94 -20.10 -6.67
C PHE A 119 -8.30 -19.42 -6.51
N ASN A 120 -8.33 -18.32 -5.76
CA ASN A 120 -9.49 -17.45 -5.65
C ASN A 120 -9.45 -16.39 -6.77
N ALA A 121 -10.29 -16.54 -7.79
CA ALA A 121 -10.31 -15.65 -8.95
C ALA A 121 -10.62 -14.19 -8.58
N GLN A 122 -11.50 -13.94 -7.61
CA GLN A 122 -11.82 -12.60 -7.15
C GLN A 122 -10.64 -11.94 -6.45
N MET A 123 -9.93 -12.69 -5.59
CA MET A 123 -8.71 -12.20 -4.94
C MET A 123 -7.62 -11.87 -5.98
N PHE A 124 -7.37 -12.76 -6.95
CA PHE A 124 -6.41 -12.50 -8.02
C PHE A 124 -6.82 -11.29 -8.88
N ASN A 125 -8.13 -11.11 -9.09
CA ASN A 125 -8.63 -9.97 -9.84
C ASN A 125 -8.43 -8.66 -9.08
N SER A 126 -8.54 -8.63 -7.75
CA SER A 126 -8.29 -7.43 -6.95
C SER A 126 -6.83 -6.95 -7.05
N PHE A 127 -5.88 -7.87 -7.22
CA PHE A 127 -4.49 -7.52 -7.50
C PHE A 127 -4.32 -6.90 -8.89
N LEU A 128 -5.10 -7.38 -9.87
CA LEU A 128 -4.98 -6.96 -11.25
C LEU A 128 -5.70 -5.64 -11.52
N ASP A 129 -6.93 -5.48 -11.02
CA ASP A 129 -7.77 -4.31 -11.29
C ASP A 129 -7.35 -3.04 -10.54
N GLY A 130 -6.36 -3.16 -9.66
CA GLY A 130 -5.79 -2.06 -8.90
C GLY A 130 -6.43 -1.85 -7.53
N THR A 131 -7.52 -2.56 -7.20
CA THR A 131 -8.21 -2.43 -5.91
C THR A 131 -7.29 -2.73 -4.73
N LYS A 132 -6.58 -3.86 -4.78
CA LYS A 132 -5.64 -4.23 -3.71
C LYS A 132 -4.53 -3.19 -3.55
N SER A 133 -4.01 -2.67 -4.66
CA SER A 133 -3.03 -1.58 -4.63
C SER A 133 -3.59 -0.32 -3.97
N ALA A 134 -4.84 0.03 -4.24
CA ALA A 134 -5.50 1.17 -3.61
C ALA A 134 -5.68 0.96 -2.09
N ILE A 135 -6.12 -0.24 -1.67
CA ILE A 135 -6.29 -0.61 -0.25
C ILE A 135 -4.96 -0.51 0.50
N GLU A 136 -3.91 -1.10 -0.03
CA GLU A 136 -2.58 -1.07 0.61
C GLU A 136 -2.03 0.35 0.68
N MET A 137 -2.21 1.16 -0.35
CA MET A 137 -1.75 2.56 -0.33
C MET A 137 -2.62 3.45 0.55
N ALA A 138 -3.89 3.14 0.77
CA ALA A 138 -4.70 3.80 1.81
C ALA A 138 -4.14 3.52 3.21
N ALA A 139 -3.81 2.26 3.50
CA ALA A 139 -3.17 1.87 4.77
C ALA A 139 -1.84 2.61 4.97
N VAL A 140 -0.99 2.68 3.93
CA VAL A 140 0.28 3.45 3.97
C VAL A 140 0.02 4.93 4.22
N ALA A 141 -0.90 5.56 3.50
CA ALA A 141 -1.23 6.97 3.68
C ALA A 141 -1.72 7.25 5.10
N ASN A 142 -2.61 6.40 5.61
CA ASN A 142 -3.19 6.51 6.94
C ASN A 142 -2.15 6.29 8.07
N ALA A 143 -1.15 5.44 7.84
CA ALA A 143 -0.09 5.17 8.82
C ALA A 143 1.02 6.23 8.79
N THR A 144 1.43 6.67 7.59
CA THR A 144 2.62 7.52 7.41
C THR A 144 2.30 9.02 7.34
N GLY A 145 1.03 9.38 7.12
CA GLY A 145 0.64 10.78 6.89
C GLY A 145 0.96 11.29 5.48
N LEU A 146 1.48 10.45 4.57
CA LEU A 146 1.53 10.74 3.14
C LEU A 146 0.11 10.80 2.57
N THR A 147 -0.06 11.40 1.41
CA THR A 147 -1.39 11.60 0.81
C THR A 147 -1.46 11.02 -0.61
N PRO A 148 -2.60 10.47 -1.03
CA PRO A 148 -2.80 10.12 -2.43
C PRO A 148 -3.00 11.37 -3.30
N ALA A 149 -2.79 11.22 -4.61
CA ALA A 149 -3.21 12.22 -5.58
C ALA A 149 -4.75 12.23 -5.72
N SER A 150 -5.33 13.40 -6.04
CA SER A 150 -6.79 13.52 -6.27
C SER A 150 -7.25 12.73 -7.49
N SER A 151 -6.38 12.55 -8.48
CA SER A 151 -6.64 11.71 -9.67
C SER A 151 -6.66 10.20 -9.36
N GLY A 152 -6.11 9.78 -8.21
CA GLY A 152 -5.86 8.40 -7.85
C GLY A 152 -4.45 7.94 -8.22
N LEU A 153 -4.20 6.64 -8.16
CA LEU A 153 -2.92 6.05 -8.53
C LEU A 153 -2.67 6.15 -10.04
N LEU A 154 -1.48 6.59 -10.41
CA LEU A 154 -1.06 6.77 -11.80
C LEU A 154 -0.43 5.51 -12.39
N PHE A 155 0.15 4.66 -11.55
CA PHE A 155 0.89 3.48 -11.94
C PHE A 155 1.97 3.74 -13.02
N PRO A 156 2.89 4.70 -12.82
CA PRO A 156 3.94 4.94 -13.81
C PRO A 156 4.78 3.70 -14.04
N ALA A 157 5.13 3.41 -15.28
CA ALA A 157 6.10 2.38 -15.61
C ALA A 157 7.47 2.81 -15.09
N CYS A 158 8.06 2.04 -14.16
CA CYS A 158 9.27 2.46 -13.46
C CYS A 158 10.10 1.26 -13.01
N GLY A 159 11.37 1.24 -13.39
CA GLY A 159 12.37 0.35 -12.82
C GLY A 159 13.09 0.95 -11.63
N VAL A 160 13.84 0.13 -10.89
CA VAL A 160 14.51 0.58 -9.67
C VAL A 160 15.53 1.69 -9.90
N ASP A 161 16.12 1.76 -11.09
CA ASP A 161 17.11 2.78 -11.43
C ASP A 161 16.48 4.15 -11.70
N ASP A 162 15.17 4.19 -11.97
CA ASP A 162 14.41 5.39 -12.30
C ASP A 162 13.57 5.96 -11.14
N LEU A 163 13.52 5.29 -10.00
CA LEU A 163 12.69 5.68 -8.86
C LEU A 163 12.87 7.16 -8.49
N ALA A 164 14.10 7.59 -8.24
CA ALA A 164 14.39 8.98 -7.85
C ALA A 164 14.13 10.00 -8.97
N ARG A 165 14.16 9.56 -10.24
CA ARG A 165 13.92 10.41 -11.42
C ARG A 165 12.43 10.63 -11.67
N LEU A 166 11.61 9.60 -11.55
CA LEU A 166 10.19 9.63 -11.88
C LEU A 166 9.32 10.03 -10.69
N LEU A 167 9.69 9.58 -9.46
CA LEU A 167 8.86 9.74 -8.29
C LEU A 167 9.17 11.03 -7.52
N LYS A 168 9.00 12.14 -8.22
CA LYS A 168 9.07 13.51 -7.72
C LYS A 168 7.99 14.36 -8.41
N PRO A 169 7.66 15.56 -7.90
CA PRO A 169 6.62 16.39 -8.48
C PRO A 169 6.84 16.72 -9.97
N CYS A 170 5.75 16.79 -10.74
CA CYS A 170 5.78 17.18 -12.14
C CYS A 170 6.48 18.53 -12.36
N ALA A 171 6.28 19.48 -11.46
CA ALA A 171 6.94 20.78 -11.48
C ALA A 171 8.48 20.70 -11.37
N GLU A 172 9.01 19.56 -10.88
CA GLU A 172 10.44 19.28 -10.74
C GLU A 172 10.92 18.20 -11.74
N GLY A 173 10.12 17.95 -12.77
CA GLY A 173 10.44 17.02 -13.87
C GLY A 173 10.17 15.55 -13.55
N GLY A 174 9.31 15.25 -12.59
CA GLY A 174 8.82 13.90 -12.27
C GLY A 174 7.40 13.66 -12.77
N GLN A 175 6.68 12.74 -12.10
CA GLN A 175 5.32 12.34 -12.49
C GLN A 175 4.29 12.47 -11.35
N LEU A 176 4.68 12.94 -10.16
CA LEU A 176 3.77 13.09 -9.03
C LEU A 176 3.08 14.46 -9.04
N ASP A 177 1.89 14.51 -8.48
CA ASP A 177 1.15 15.77 -8.32
C ASP A 177 1.81 16.65 -7.26
N HIS A 178 2.32 16.04 -6.17
CA HIS A 178 2.93 16.76 -5.05
C HIS A 178 4.01 15.91 -4.36
N ALA A 179 4.83 16.54 -3.54
CA ALA A 179 5.73 15.83 -2.64
C ALA A 179 4.96 15.27 -1.43
N GLY A 180 5.38 14.12 -0.93
CA GLY A 180 4.67 13.41 0.13
C GLY A 180 3.51 12.55 -0.39
N GLN A 181 3.58 12.08 -1.63
CA GLN A 181 2.56 11.27 -2.27
C GLN A 181 2.79 9.78 -2.07
N VAL A 182 1.71 9.00 -1.87
CA VAL A 182 1.74 7.54 -2.06
C VAL A 182 1.49 7.21 -3.52
N GLU A 183 2.27 6.26 -4.09
CA GLU A 183 2.13 5.88 -5.50
C GLU A 183 2.52 4.43 -5.72
N VAL A 184 1.91 3.78 -6.70
CA VAL A 184 2.22 2.41 -7.13
C VAL A 184 2.86 2.44 -8.52
N ILE A 185 4.00 1.78 -8.69
CA ILE A 185 4.71 1.73 -9.97
C ILE A 185 4.39 0.45 -10.73
N SER A 186 4.33 0.55 -12.06
CA SER A 186 4.07 -0.58 -12.94
C SER A 186 5.36 -1.27 -13.39
N SER A 187 5.36 -2.60 -13.36
CA SER A 187 6.43 -3.46 -13.90
C SER A 187 6.35 -3.65 -15.42
N VAL A 188 5.34 -3.06 -16.06
CA VAL A 188 5.18 -3.10 -17.52
C VAL A 188 4.91 -1.70 -18.06
N GLU A 189 5.41 -1.46 -19.26
CA GLU A 189 5.10 -0.27 -20.06
C GLU A 189 3.63 -0.28 -20.50
N ARG A 190 3.11 0.87 -20.94
CA ARG A 190 1.71 1.00 -21.40
C ARG A 190 1.36 0.09 -22.58
N ASP A 191 2.35 -0.34 -23.36
CA ASP A 191 2.20 -1.30 -24.46
C ASP A 191 2.40 -2.78 -24.03
N GLY A 192 2.59 -3.01 -22.73
CA GLY A 192 2.74 -4.35 -22.14
C GLY A 192 4.17 -4.90 -22.13
N ARG A 193 5.15 -4.18 -22.68
CA ARG A 193 6.57 -4.60 -22.57
C ARG A 193 7.04 -4.56 -21.12
N PRO A 194 7.86 -5.53 -20.67
CA PRO A 194 8.41 -5.51 -19.33
C PRO A 194 9.34 -4.31 -19.13
N VAL A 195 9.25 -3.70 -17.96
CA VAL A 195 10.19 -2.68 -17.49
C VAL A 195 11.49 -3.34 -17.07
N PHE A 196 12.62 -2.77 -17.48
CA PHE A 196 13.93 -3.28 -17.08
C PHE A 196 14.15 -3.05 -15.59
N ARG A 197 14.57 -4.10 -14.87
CA ARG A 197 14.78 -4.09 -13.42
C ARG A 197 13.55 -3.55 -12.67
N ASP A 198 12.38 -4.06 -13.03
CA ASP A 198 11.13 -3.70 -12.37
C ASP A 198 11.12 -4.03 -10.87
N LEU A 199 10.18 -3.43 -10.15
CA LEU A 199 9.99 -3.63 -8.71
C LEU A 199 8.65 -4.32 -8.40
N ARG A 200 8.15 -5.19 -9.26
CA ARG A 200 6.81 -5.78 -9.13
C ARG A 200 6.49 -6.31 -7.73
N TRP A 201 7.48 -6.91 -7.07
CA TRP A 201 7.32 -7.58 -5.78
C TRP A 201 7.86 -6.80 -4.59
N GLY A 202 8.31 -5.58 -4.82
CA GLY A 202 8.99 -4.78 -3.81
C GLY A 202 8.26 -3.51 -3.42
N VAL A 203 8.91 -2.81 -2.51
CA VAL A 203 8.48 -1.53 -1.97
C VAL A 203 9.60 -0.51 -2.05
N TYR A 204 9.28 0.78 -2.03
CA TYR A 204 10.24 1.86 -2.17
C TYR A 204 9.89 3.07 -1.31
N VAL A 205 10.91 3.89 -1.04
CA VAL A 205 10.80 5.26 -0.57
C VAL A 205 11.67 6.17 -1.42
N ALA A 206 11.12 7.28 -1.91
CA ALA A 206 11.85 8.36 -2.57
C ALA A 206 11.91 9.56 -1.62
N PHE A 207 13.06 10.19 -1.51
CA PHE A 207 13.32 11.23 -0.53
C PHE A 207 14.35 12.26 -1.03
N ARG A 208 14.47 13.38 -0.31
CA ARG A 208 15.48 14.41 -0.53
C ARG A 208 16.04 14.91 0.80
N ALA A 209 17.17 15.61 0.76
CA ALA A 209 17.71 16.28 1.95
C ALA A 209 16.70 17.32 2.46
N ALA A 210 16.39 17.28 3.76
CA ALA A 210 15.57 18.28 4.42
C ALA A 210 16.41 19.49 4.86
N GLY A 211 15.84 20.69 4.73
CA GLY A 211 16.50 21.93 5.18
C GLY A 211 17.62 22.45 4.29
N ASN A 212 18.31 23.48 4.73
CA ASN A 212 19.29 24.22 3.92
C ASN A 212 20.74 24.10 4.40
N ALA A 213 20.98 23.68 5.66
CA ALA A 213 22.31 23.87 6.28
C ALA A 213 23.40 22.99 5.69
N ASP A 214 23.11 21.72 5.38
CA ASP A 214 24.12 20.77 4.86
C ASP A 214 23.62 20.01 3.62
N ARG A 215 22.66 20.58 2.91
CA ARG A 215 22.01 19.96 1.76
C ARG A 215 23.02 19.45 0.72
N ALA A 216 23.95 20.30 0.31
CA ALA A 216 24.94 19.94 -0.71
C ALA A 216 25.85 18.79 -0.26
N TYR A 217 26.14 18.70 1.03
CA TYR A 217 26.89 17.58 1.60
C TYR A 217 26.08 16.28 1.53
N VAL A 218 24.83 16.31 1.99
CA VAL A 218 23.93 15.13 1.97
C VAL A 218 23.68 14.63 0.54
N GLU A 219 23.41 15.54 -0.40
CA GLU A 219 23.21 15.19 -1.82
C GLU A 219 24.48 14.56 -2.44
N ARG A 220 25.68 15.00 -2.04
CA ARG A 220 26.93 14.36 -2.44
C ARG A 220 27.06 12.96 -1.84
N CYS A 221 26.72 12.78 -0.56
CA CYS A 221 26.74 11.47 0.10
C CYS A 221 25.84 10.45 -0.60
N PHE A 222 24.68 10.84 -1.09
CA PHE A 222 23.80 9.91 -1.83
C PHE A 222 24.54 9.25 -3.01
N LYS A 223 25.32 10.03 -3.77
CA LYS A 223 26.11 9.51 -4.89
C LYS A 223 27.30 8.68 -4.44
N GLU A 224 28.03 9.16 -3.43
CA GLU A 224 29.23 8.51 -2.92
C GLU A 224 28.92 7.13 -2.31
N TYR A 225 27.76 6.97 -1.67
CA TYR A 225 27.31 5.69 -1.09
C TYR A 225 26.51 4.82 -2.05
N GLY A 226 26.36 5.22 -3.32
CA GLY A 226 25.70 4.40 -4.34
C GLY A 226 24.20 4.28 -4.19
N ILE A 227 23.56 5.24 -3.52
CA ILE A 227 22.10 5.31 -3.46
C ILE A 227 21.57 5.73 -4.83
N VAL A 228 20.45 5.15 -5.27
CA VAL A 228 19.77 5.55 -6.51
C VAL A 228 19.40 7.02 -6.44
N THR A 229 19.91 7.82 -7.39
CA THR A 229 19.65 9.27 -7.43
C THR A 229 19.10 9.69 -8.80
N ASP A 230 18.40 10.82 -8.83
CA ASP A 230 18.09 11.52 -10.08
C ASP A 230 19.35 12.17 -10.68
N PRO A 231 19.34 12.63 -11.94
CA PRO A 231 20.50 13.28 -12.56
C PRO A 231 21.03 14.52 -11.80
N SER A 232 20.17 15.22 -11.08
CA SER A 232 20.59 16.39 -10.28
C SER A 232 21.30 15.98 -8.98
N GLY A 233 21.08 14.75 -8.49
CA GLY A 233 21.51 14.26 -7.19
C GLY A 233 20.72 14.79 -5.99
N ARG A 234 19.65 15.54 -6.23
CA ARG A 234 18.80 16.11 -5.18
C ARG A 234 17.80 15.11 -4.61
N TYR A 235 17.35 14.19 -5.46
CA TYR A 235 16.40 13.14 -5.12
C TYR A 235 17.13 11.82 -5.05
N ALA A 236 16.77 11.02 -4.08
CA ALA A 236 17.31 9.70 -3.88
C ALA A 236 16.17 8.70 -3.60
N ALA A 237 16.42 7.43 -3.80
CA ALA A 237 15.46 6.38 -3.48
C ALA A 237 16.15 5.15 -2.92
N MET A 238 15.44 4.48 -2.01
CA MET A 238 15.78 3.15 -1.53
C MET A 238 14.59 2.22 -1.78
N TYR A 239 14.86 0.94 -1.91
CA TYR A 239 13.85 -0.08 -2.16
C TYR A 239 14.22 -1.40 -1.51
N LYS A 240 13.20 -2.19 -1.18
CA LYS A 240 13.30 -3.61 -0.85
C LYS A 240 12.72 -4.40 -2.03
N PRO A 241 13.49 -5.31 -2.65
CA PRO A 241 13.12 -5.91 -3.94
C PRO A 241 11.94 -6.89 -3.87
N SER A 242 11.62 -7.37 -2.68
CA SER A 242 10.56 -8.36 -2.46
C SER A 242 9.91 -8.19 -1.10
N HIS A 243 8.68 -8.67 -0.98
CA HIS A 243 7.96 -8.83 0.28
C HIS A 243 7.57 -10.31 0.44
N LEU A 244 7.58 -10.81 1.65
CA LEU A 244 7.34 -12.22 1.94
C LEU A 244 6.21 -12.33 2.97
N ILE A 245 4.98 -12.05 2.51
CA ILE A 245 3.78 -12.11 3.36
C ILE A 245 3.67 -13.47 4.04
N GLY A 246 3.38 -13.45 5.34
CA GLY A 246 3.32 -14.64 6.18
C GLY A 246 4.70 -15.11 6.67
N LEU A 247 5.74 -15.10 5.85
CA LEU A 247 7.09 -15.57 6.23
C LEU A 247 7.82 -14.58 7.14
N GLU A 248 7.62 -13.28 6.95
CA GLU A 248 8.22 -12.22 7.77
C GLU A 248 7.34 -11.82 8.98
N LEU A 249 6.15 -12.41 9.13
CA LEU A 249 5.17 -12.06 10.16
C LEU A 249 5.70 -12.15 11.59
N GLY A 250 6.64 -13.05 11.83
CA GLY A 250 7.32 -13.19 13.11
C GLY A 250 7.99 -11.92 13.61
N ILE A 251 8.35 -10.98 12.70
CA ILE A 251 8.92 -9.67 13.05
C ILE A 251 7.88 -8.82 13.78
N SER A 252 6.64 -8.75 13.27
CA SER A 252 5.55 -8.04 13.98
C SER A 252 5.22 -8.69 15.32
N VAL A 253 5.16 -10.02 15.38
CA VAL A 253 4.89 -10.74 16.63
C VAL A 253 5.97 -10.42 17.67
N ALA A 254 7.25 -10.44 17.27
CA ALA A 254 8.36 -10.11 18.16
C ALA A 254 8.36 -8.62 18.57
N SER A 255 8.09 -7.71 17.63
CA SER A 255 7.99 -6.28 17.92
C SER A 255 6.90 -5.99 18.94
N VAL A 256 5.71 -6.49 18.70
CA VAL A 256 4.55 -6.32 19.59
C VAL A 256 4.78 -7.01 20.95
N GLY A 257 5.24 -8.26 20.94
CA GLY A 257 5.40 -9.05 22.15
C GLY A 257 6.54 -8.61 23.07
N LEU A 258 7.69 -8.26 22.49
CA LEU A 258 8.91 -7.97 23.24
C LEU A 258 9.13 -6.46 23.45
N ARG A 259 8.80 -5.62 22.47
CA ARG A 259 9.05 -4.18 22.52
C ARG A 259 7.80 -3.34 22.77
N ARG A 260 6.63 -3.92 22.60
CA ARG A 260 5.33 -3.22 22.65
C ARG A 260 5.21 -2.14 21.56
N GLU A 261 5.80 -2.39 20.40
CA GLU A 261 5.84 -1.50 19.26
C GLU A 261 5.13 -2.12 18.06
N ALA A 262 4.33 -1.29 17.35
CA ALA A 262 3.75 -1.67 16.07
C ALA A 262 4.82 -1.63 14.97
N THR A 263 4.70 -2.49 13.95
CA THR A 263 5.47 -2.41 12.69
C THR A 263 4.79 -1.53 11.64
N GLY A 264 3.93 -0.65 12.09
CA GLY A 264 3.09 0.30 11.35
C GLY A 264 1.68 0.29 11.92
N ALA A 265 1.07 1.45 12.03
CA ALA A 265 -0.31 1.59 12.49
C ALA A 265 -0.91 2.89 11.94
N ALA A 266 -2.20 2.90 11.65
CA ALA A 266 -2.88 4.08 11.18
C ALA A 266 -2.88 5.20 12.24
N THR A 267 -2.46 6.41 11.85
CA THR A 267 -2.40 7.60 12.69
C THR A 267 -3.49 8.62 12.37
N GLY A 268 -4.12 8.51 11.22
CA GLY A 268 -5.18 9.42 10.79
C GLY A 268 -5.73 9.05 9.41
N TRP A 269 -6.86 9.68 9.06
CA TRP A 269 -7.48 9.51 7.75
C TRP A 269 -6.79 10.39 6.72
N ARG A 270 -6.07 9.80 5.77
CA ARG A 270 -5.39 10.47 4.65
C ARG A 270 -5.84 9.93 3.30
N GLY A 271 -5.97 8.62 3.19
CA GLY A 271 -6.46 7.93 2.01
C GLY A 271 -7.75 7.17 2.28
N ASP A 272 -8.59 7.09 1.27
CA ASP A 272 -9.81 6.31 1.24
C ASP A 272 -9.92 5.56 -0.08
N VAL A 273 -10.55 4.39 -0.08
CA VAL A 273 -10.72 3.58 -1.28
C VAL A 273 -12.18 3.56 -1.66
N VAL A 274 -12.49 4.20 -2.78
CA VAL A 274 -13.85 4.44 -3.24
C VAL A 274 -14.22 3.45 -4.33
N ALA A 275 -15.41 2.86 -4.23
CA ALA A 275 -15.98 2.01 -5.26
C ALA A 275 -16.22 2.80 -6.55
N THR A 276 -15.58 2.39 -7.64
CA THR A 276 -15.71 2.99 -8.95
C THR A 276 -16.28 1.94 -9.91
N ALA A 277 -17.36 2.27 -10.62
CA ALA A 277 -18.03 1.33 -11.52
C ALA A 277 -17.12 0.91 -12.69
N LYS A 278 -17.07 -0.40 -12.96
CA LYS A 278 -16.36 -0.98 -14.11
C LYS A 278 -17.17 -0.87 -15.41
N ARG A 279 -18.47 -0.70 -15.29
CA ARG A 279 -19.46 -0.60 -16.36
C ARG A 279 -20.70 0.15 -15.90
N ASP A 280 -21.64 0.39 -16.78
CA ASP A 280 -22.98 0.84 -16.39
C ASP A 280 -23.66 -0.22 -15.52
N LEU A 281 -24.32 0.24 -14.46
CA LEU A 281 -25.00 -0.60 -13.48
C LEU A 281 -26.50 -0.36 -13.55
N GLU A 282 -27.27 -1.44 -13.40
CA GLU A 282 -28.73 -1.38 -13.36
C GLU A 282 -29.22 -0.97 -11.96
N ALA A 283 -30.41 -0.36 -11.92
CA ALA A 283 -31.02 0.01 -10.65
C ALA A 283 -31.32 -1.23 -9.79
N GLY A 284 -30.82 -1.25 -8.56
CA GLY A 284 -30.94 -2.39 -7.64
C GLY A 284 -29.84 -3.43 -7.77
N GLU A 285 -28.88 -3.25 -8.66
CA GLU A 285 -27.71 -4.12 -8.75
C GLU A 285 -26.82 -3.98 -7.50
N THR A 286 -26.34 -5.10 -6.98
CA THR A 286 -25.46 -5.11 -5.80
C THR A 286 -24.03 -4.82 -6.21
N LEU A 287 -23.37 -3.92 -5.48
CA LEU A 287 -21.92 -3.73 -5.58
C LEU A 287 -21.22 -4.91 -4.91
N ASP A 288 -20.39 -5.63 -5.65
CA ASP A 288 -19.78 -6.88 -5.22
C ASP A 288 -18.37 -6.72 -4.61
N GLY A 289 -17.91 -5.47 -4.49
CA GLY A 289 -16.71 -5.13 -3.74
C GLY A 289 -15.40 -5.49 -4.43
N GLU A 290 -14.39 -5.74 -3.62
CA GLU A 290 -13.00 -5.94 -4.03
C GLU A 290 -12.86 -7.10 -5.05
N GLY A 291 -12.27 -6.79 -6.20
CA GLY A 291 -11.95 -7.77 -7.24
C GLY A 291 -13.17 -8.36 -7.97
N GLY A 292 -14.37 -7.82 -7.76
CA GLY A 292 -15.62 -8.31 -8.34
C GLY A 292 -15.86 -7.89 -9.79
N TYR A 293 -17.12 -7.94 -10.19
CA TYR A 293 -17.60 -7.68 -11.56
C TYR A 293 -18.11 -6.25 -11.75
N THR A 294 -18.56 -5.59 -10.67
CA THR A 294 -19.30 -4.34 -10.75
C THR A 294 -18.43 -3.12 -10.50
N VAL A 295 -17.48 -3.21 -9.57
CA VAL A 295 -16.65 -2.10 -9.12
C VAL A 295 -15.17 -2.47 -8.98
N TYR A 296 -14.31 -1.47 -9.04
CA TYR A 296 -12.92 -1.53 -8.57
C TYR A 296 -12.66 -0.40 -7.57
N GLY A 297 -11.65 -0.55 -6.74
CA GLY A 297 -11.25 0.44 -5.74
C GLY A 297 -10.36 1.52 -6.33
N LYS A 298 -10.80 2.79 -6.25
CA LYS A 298 -9.99 3.96 -6.57
C LYS A 298 -9.51 4.61 -5.29
N LEU A 299 -8.20 4.79 -5.13
CA LEU A 299 -7.63 5.55 -4.03
C LEU A 299 -7.91 7.05 -4.22
N MET A 300 -8.35 7.72 -3.16
CA MET A 300 -8.60 9.16 -3.13
C MET A 300 -8.10 9.77 -1.81
N PRO A 301 -7.79 11.08 -1.77
CA PRO A 301 -7.68 11.79 -0.49
C PRO A 301 -8.97 11.64 0.32
N ALA A 302 -8.86 11.25 1.59
CA ALA A 302 -10.03 10.93 2.42
C ALA A 302 -11.02 12.11 2.54
N ALA A 303 -10.50 13.34 2.61
CA ALA A 303 -11.35 14.54 2.66
C ALA A 303 -12.16 14.73 1.37
N GLU A 304 -11.58 14.42 0.20
CA GLU A 304 -12.26 14.52 -1.10
C GLU A 304 -13.30 13.41 -1.25
N SER A 305 -12.98 12.18 -0.83
CA SER A 305 -13.92 11.06 -0.81
C SER A 305 -15.15 11.41 0.03
N LEU A 306 -14.94 11.91 1.25
CA LEU A 306 -16.03 12.32 2.13
C LEU A 306 -16.87 13.44 1.51
N ALA A 307 -16.25 14.45 0.92
CA ALA A 307 -16.94 15.58 0.29
C ALA A 307 -17.77 15.14 -0.94
N ALA A 308 -17.29 14.14 -1.68
CA ALA A 308 -17.98 13.57 -2.83
C ALA A 308 -19.07 12.55 -2.46
N GLY A 309 -19.19 12.17 -1.18
CA GLY A 309 -20.08 11.09 -0.74
C GLY A 309 -19.67 9.72 -1.30
N GLY A 310 -18.37 9.50 -1.43
CA GLY A 310 -17.81 8.24 -1.93
C GLY A 310 -18.24 7.04 -1.09
N LEU A 311 -18.57 5.94 -1.74
CA LEU A 311 -18.86 4.68 -1.08
C LEU A 311 -17.56 3.87 -0.98
N PRO A 312 -17.19 3.38 0.22
CA PRO A 312 -16.04 2.50 0.35
C PRO A 312 -16.26 1.20 -0.42
N ILE A 313 -15.14 0.63 -0.90
CA ILE A 313 -15.18 -0.65 -1.63
C ILE A 313 -15.37 -1.83 -0.70
#